data_80bf5637ebc1fb45321da5b56069590f
#
_entry.id   80bf5637ebc1fb45321da5b56069590f
#
_cell.length_a   1.000
_cell.length_b   1.000
_cell.length_c   1.000
_cell.angle_alpha   90.00
_cell.angle_beta   90.00
_cell.angle_gamma   90.00
#
_symmetry.space_group_name_H-M   'P 1'
#
loop_
_entity.id
_entity.type
_entity.pdbx_description
1 polymer ?
#
loop_
_entity_poly.entity_id
_entity_poly.type
_entity_poly.pdbx_seq_one_letter_code
_entity_poly.pdbx_strand_id
1 'polypeptide(L)'
;MTRLAPLPDRGVIEINGEDRITFLQGLVSNDVTQAGAGRAVWAALLTPQGKWLADFFIFADGERLLLDCERGQLAMLMQRLSRFRLRSKAMLRVAEELCVYAAWGGALTEHGISAPDPRLPEAGSRLLSATPLPATALEVDWDRHRLALGLPDGSRDLEAEKTVLLEAGFDELNGVSWTKGCYMGQELTARTKYRGLVKRRLVRVEVSGTLPPPGTPVLRDGTEVGTMRSGLDQSGLALLRIEALGDTLTCNGTTLMPRPPAWMRLPDMVS
;
A
#
# COMPACT_ATOMS: atom_id res chain seq x y z
N MET A 1 -21.32 11.25 9.00
CA MET A 1 -20.32 11.75 9.97
C MET A 1 -18.97 11.16 9.59
N THR A 2 -17.90 11.97 9.64
CA THR A 2 -16.54 11.51 9.41
C THR A 2 -16.13 10.49 10.47
N ARG A 3 -15.60 9.35 10.04
CA ARG A 3 -14.95 8.36 10.90
C ARG A 3 -13.48 8.69 11.00
N LEU A 4 -12.91 8.61 12.18
CA LEU A 4 -11.49 8.83 12.46
C LEU A 4 -10.98 7.67 13.31
N ALA A 5 -10.06 6.88 12.77
CA ALA A 5 -9.46 5.74 13.47
C ALA A 5 -7.95 5.94 13.63
N PRO A 6 -7.39 5.68 14.83
CA PRO A 6 -5.94 5.56 15.00
C PRO A 6 -5.45 4.30 14.30
N LEU A 7 -4.21 4.36 13.77
CA LEU A 7 -3.53 3.25 13.13
C LEU A 7 -2.24 2.93 13.93
N PRO A 8 -2.33 2.18 15.02
CA PRO A 8 -1.20 1.95 15.93
C PRO A 8 -0.08 1.13 15.28
N ASP A 9 -0.41 0.30 14.29
CA ASP A 9 0.56 -0.49 13.53
C ASP A 9 1.31 0.33 12.46
N ARG A 10 1.03 1.65 12.39
CA ARG A 10 1.77 2.58 11.55
C ARG A 10 2.75 3.39 12.38
N GLY A 11 3.86 3.78 11.76
CA GLY A 11 4.87 4.65 12.34
C GLY A 11 5.39 5.64 11.31
N VAL A 12 6.16 6.63 11.76
CA VAL A 12 6.62 7.71 10.89
C VAL A 12 8.15 7.79 10.89
N ILE A 13 8.73 7.83 9.68
CA ILE A 13 10.14 8.21 9.48
C ILE A 13 10.17 9.64 8.96
N GLU A 14 10.94 10.49 9.62
CA GLU A 14 11.23 11.84 9.18
C GLU A 14 12.54 11.87 8.40
N ILE A 15 12.51 12.58 7.28
CA ILE A 15 13.71 12.88 6.46
C ILE A 15 13.81 14.38 6.27
N ASN A 16 14.90 14.97 6.77
CA ASN A 16 15.22 16.38 6.63
C ASN A 16 16.55 16.60 5.90
N GLY A 17 16.93 17.90 5.71
CA GLY A 17 18.14 18.32 5.03
C GLY A 17 17.91 18.71 3.58
N GLU A 18 18.90 19.36 3.00
CA GLU A 18 18.82 19.97 1.67
C GLU A 18 18.51 18.93 0.58
N ASP A 19 19.07 17.74 0.72
CA ASP A 19 18.96 16.68 -0.29
C ASP A 19 17.76 15.74 -0.08
N ARG A 20 16.87 15.96 0.89
CA ARG A 20 15.79 15.05 1.26
C ARG A 20 14.94 14.56 0.09
N ILE A 21 14.60 15.46 -0.83
CA ILE A 21 13.78 15.13 -2.01
C ILE A 21 14.61 14.33 -3.01
N THR A 22 15.77 14.83 -3.42
CA THR A 22 16.65 14.16 -4.39
C THR A 22 17.09 12.78 -3.91
N PHE A 23 17.39 12.67 -2.62
CA PHE A 23 17.73 11.40 -1.97
C PHE A 23 16.62 10.36 -2.11
N LEU A 24 15.39 10.70 -1.73
CA LEU A 24 14.29 9.76 -1.77
C LEU A 24 13.80 9.49 -3.20
N GLN A 25 13.90 10.49 -4.08
CA GLN A 25 13.46 10.41 -5.47
C GLN A 25 14.13 9.28 -6.25
N GLY A 26 15.39 9.00 -6.03
CA GLY A 26 16.12 7.90 -6.68
C GLY A 26 15.81 6.50 -6.13
N LEU A 27 15.09 6.39 -5.01
CA LEU A 27 14.90 5.13 -4.28
C LEU A 27 13.49 4.55 -4.40
N VAL A 28 12.47 5.39 -4.62
CA VAL A 28 11.06 4.97 -4.51
C VAL A 28 10.35 5.00 -5.86
N SER A 29 9.28 4.21 -5.96
CA SER A 29 8.53 3.98 -7.21
C SER A 29 7.77 5.21 -7.72
N ASN A 30 7.52 6.22 -6.88
CA ASN A 30 6.66 7.36 -7.23
C ASN A 30 7.40 8.69 -7.10
N ASP A 31 6.81 9.75 -7.63
CA ASP A 31 7.41 11.08 -7.71
C ASP A 31 7.25 11.85 -6.39
N VAL A 32 8.35 11.90 -5.61
CA VAL A 32 8.42 12.57 -4.31
C VAL A 32 8.13 14.07 -4.42
N THR A 33 8.45 14.70 -5.56
CA THR A 33 8.24 16.13 -5.78
C THR A 33 6.75 16.51 -5.80
N GLN A 34 5.86 15.54 -5.93
CA GLN A 34 4.43 15.74 -5.90
C GLN A 34 3.85 15.84 -4.47
N ALA A 35 4.64 15.48 -3.44
CA ALA A 35 4.24 15.70 -2.06
C ALA A 35 4.29 17.19 -1.73
N GLY A 36 3.23 17.71 -1.12
CA GLY A 36 3.09 19.15 -0.80
C GLY A 36 1.96 19.40 0.19
N ALA A 37 1.65 20.67 0.40
CA ALA A 37 0.55 21.04 1.29
C ALA A 37 -0.77 20.39 0.87
N GLY A 38 -1.35 19.58 1.74
CA GLY A 38 -2.60 18.86 1.47
C GLY A 38 -2.51 17.76 0.40
N ARG A 39 -1.30 17.34 0.01
CA ARG A 39 -1.09 16.28 -0.97
C ARG A 39 -0.03 15.29 -0.50
N ALA A 40 -0.42 14.05 -0.29
CA ALA A 40 0.50 12.94 -0.05
C ALA A 40 0.79 12.16 -1.33
N VAL A 41 1.89 11.40 -1.31
CA VAL A 41 2.29 10.48 -2.38
C VAL A 41 2.40 9.08 -1.79
N TRP A 42 1.77 8.09 -2.40
CA TRP A 42 1.98 6.69 -2.05
C TRP A 42 3.08 6.10 -2.93
N ALA A 43 4.06 5.44 -2.34
CA ALA A 43 5.21 4.91 -3.04
C ALA A 43 5.72 3.62 -2.39
N ALA A 44 6.45 2.81 -3.16
CA ALA A 44 7.14 1.62 -2.67
C ALA A 44 8.66 1.78 -2.75
N LEU A 45 9.35 1.18 -1.78
CA LEU A 45 10.77 0.84 -1.84
C LEU A 45 10.89 -0.57 -2.41
N LEU A 46 11.80 -0.76 -3.38
CA LEU A 46 12.00 -2.03 -4.07
C LEU A 46 13.37 -2.63 -3.80
N THR A 47 13.50 -3.93 -4.08
CA THR A 47 14.83 -4.54 -4.29
C THR A 47 15.43 -4.04 -5.61
N PRO A 48 16.75 -4.17 -5.82
CA PRO A 48 17.35 -3.91 -7.12
C PRO A 48 16.71 -4.71 -8.27
N GLN A 49 16.14 -5.89 -7.97
CA GLN A 49 15.43 -6.74 -8.92
C GLN A 49 13.96 -6.31 -9.16
N GLY A 50 13.51 -5.22 -8.52
CA GLY A 50 12.17 -4.65 -8.70
C GLY A 50 11.06 -5.32 -7.92
N LYS A 51 11.37 -6.04 -6.85
CA LYS A 51 10.39 -6.64 -5.95
C LYS A 51 10.08 -5.72 -4.77
N TRP A 52 8.83 -5.72 -4.33
CA TRP A 52 8.38 -4.93 -3.19
C TRP A 52 9.15 -5.29 -1.90
N LEU A 53 9.51 -4.27 -1.13
CA LEU A 53 10.09 -4.39 0.21
C LEU A 53 9.22 -3.73 1.27
N ALA A 54 8.75 -2.54 0.97
CA ALA A 54 7.85 -1.75 1.82
C ALA A 54 7.12 -0.73 0.97
N ASP A 55 6.00 -0.23 1.47
CA ASP A 55 5.31 0.93 0.93
C ASP A 55 4.93 1.91 2.04
N PHE A 56 4.78 3.15 1.67
CA PHE A 56 4.51 4.24 2.60
C PHE A 56 3.86 5.44 1.90
N PHE A 57 3.21 6.26 2.72
CA PHE A 57 2.71 7.57 2.28
C PHE A 57 3.74 8.63 2.64
N ILE A 58 4.04 9.50 1.67
CA ILE A 58 5.02 10.57 1.79
C ILE A 58 4.27 11.89 1.92
N PHE A 59 4.47 12.58 3.05
CA PHE A 59 3.97 13.93 3.27
C PHE A 59 5.14 14.91 3.22
N ALA A 60 4.90 16.11 2.73
CA ALA A 60 5.82 17.23 2.85
C ALA A 60 5.26 18.23 3.89
N ASP A 61 6.07 18.57 4.88
CA ASP A 61 5.75 19.51 5.94
C ASP A 61 6.93 20.45 6.17
N GLY A 62 6.86 21.65 5.61
CA GLY A 62 7.96 22.60 5.59
C GLY A 62 9.21 21.99 4.94
N GLU A 63 10.31 21.92 5.69
CA GLU A 63 11.58 21.42 5.19
C GLU A 63 11.80 19.92 5.47
N ARG A 64 10.76 19.16 5.79
CA ARG A 64 10.86 17.73 6.06
C ARG A 64 9.89 16.92 5.22
N LEU A 65 10.27 15.67 4.94
CA LEU A 65 9.40 14.63 4.45
C LEU A 65 9.06 13.67 5.59
N LEU A 66 7.82 13.26 5.67
CA LEU A 66 7.33 12.31 6.67
C LEU A 66 6.78 11.09 5.94
N LEU A 67 7.34 9.92 6.25
CA LEU A 67 6.96 8.65 5.65
C LEU A 67 6.08 7.89 6.66
N ASP A 68 4.78 7.86 6.43
CA ASP A 68 3.85 6.97 7.13
C ASP A 68 4.01 5.56 6.58
N CYS A 69 4.61 4.66 7.35
CA CYS A 69 4.93 3.29 6.98
C CYS A 69 4.49 2.29 8.06
N GLU A 70 4.55 1.01 7.76
CA GLU A 70 4.29 -0.06 8.72
C GLU A 70 5.29 0.01 9.89
N ARG A 71 4.80 0.05 11.13
CA ARG A 71 5.63 0.18 12.35
C ARG A 71 6.66 -0.95 12.47
N GLY A 72 6.25 -2.17 12.15
CA GLY A 72 7.14 -3.33 12.18
C GLY A 72 8.31 -3.25 11.17
N GLN A 73 8.20 -2.39 10.14
CA GLN A 73 9.23 -2.21 9.13
C GLN A 73 10.16 -1.00 9.38
N LEU A 74 9.92 -0.19 10.42
CA LEU A 74 10.71 1.02 10.71
C LEU A 74 12.21 0.74 10.75
N ALA A 75 12.64 -0.28 11.51
CA ALA A 75 14.07 -0.60 11.68
C ALA A 75 14.71 -1.00 10.34
N MET A 76 14.03 -1.83 9.55
CA MET A 76 14.49 -2.26 8.23
C MET A 76 14.59 -1.07 7.27
N LEU A 77 13.56 -0.21 7.23
CA LEU A 77 13.55 0.99 6.39
C LEU A 77 14.65 1.95 6.78
N MET A 78 14.82 2.27 8.08
CA MET A 78 15.91 3.11 8.58
C MET A 78 17.28 2.56 8.17
N GLN A 79 17.51 1.27 8.33
CA GLN A 79 18.77 0.63 7.93
C GLN A 79 19.01 0.72 6.43
N ARG A 80 17.99 0.40 5.61
CA ARG A 80 18.13 0.41 4.14
C ARG A 80 18.33 1.83 3.60
N LEU A 81 17.51 2.78 4.00
CA LEU A 81 17.63 4.18 3.57
C LEU A 81 18.98 4.77 3.99
N SER A 82 19.46 4.49 5.21
CA SER A 82 20.77 4.97 5.68
C SER A 82 21.93 4.48 4.82
N ARG A 83 21.86 3.28 4.25
CA ARG A 83 22.91 2.75 3.34
C ARG A 83 23.04 3.55 2.04
N PHE A 84 21.94 4.13 1.54
CA PHE A 84 21.95 4.95 0.34
C PHE A 84 22.25 6.41 0.59
N ARG A 85 22.33 6.85 1.85
CA ARG A 85 22.58 8.25 2.20
C ARG A 85 23.97 8.73 1.77
N LEU A 86 25.01 7.89 1.90
CA LEU A 86 26.41 8.16 1.52
C LEU A 86 26.84 9.62 1.73
N ARG A 87 26.89 10.42 0.65
CA ARG A 87 27.27 11.84 0.66
C ARG A 87 26.07 12.80 0.71
N SER A 88 24.84 12.28 0.76
CA SER A 88 23.63 13.09 0.81
C SER A 88 23.52 13.81 2.16
N LYS A 89 23.12 15.07 2.11
CA LYS A 89 22.80 15.89 3.29
C LYS A 89 21.38 15.59 3.84
N ALA A 90 20.85 14.41 3.59
CA ALA A 90 19.60 13.94 4.19
C ALA A 90 19.85 13.35 5.57
N MET A 91 19.01 13.68 6.53
CA MET A 91 19.01 13.14 7.89
C MET A 91 17.72 12.36 8.12
N LEU A 92 17.84 11.17 8.71
CA LEU A 92 16.71 10.30 8.98
C LEU A 92 16.56 10.07 10.49
N ARG A 93 15.31 10.11 10.97
CA ARG A 93 14.96 9.67 12.34
C ARG A 93 13.58 9.02 12.36
N VAL A 94 13.31 8.21 13.35
CA VAL A 94 11.95 7.81 13.67
C VAL A 94 11.27 8.96 14.41
N ALA A 95 10.10 9.38 13.95
CA ALA A 95 9.31 10.44 14.58
C ALA A 95 8.29 9.79 15.54
N GLU A 96 8.76 9.34 16.69
CA GLU A 96 7.95 8.60 17.68
C GLU A 96 6.81 9.45 18.26
N GLU A 97 6.95 10.78 18.20
CA GLU A 97 5.93 11.74 18.62
C GLU A 97 4.71 11.81 17.69
N LEU A 98 4.80 11.26 16.48
CA LEU A 98 3.72 11.31 15.50
C LEU A 98 2.90 10.03 15.52
N CYS A 99 1.59 10.18 15.71
CA CYS A 99 0.60 9.14 15.53
C CYS A 99 -0.06 9.24 14.15
N VAL A 100 -0.40 8.09 13.59
CA VAL A 100 -1.05 7.99 12.26
C VAL A 100 -2.53 7.71 12.44
N TYR A 101 -3.37 8.37 11.64
CA TYR A 101 -4.82 8.18 11.60
C TYR A 101 -5.31 8.02 10.18
N ALA A 102 -6.42 7.31 10.01
CA ALA A 102 -7.23 7.31 8.81
C ALA A 102 -8.58 7.99 9.10
N ALA A 103 -9.06 8.79 8.13
CA ALA A 103 -10.38 9.43 8.20
C ALA A 103 -11.16 9.17 6.92
N TRP A 104 -12.44 8.79 7.01
CA TRP A 104 -13.28 8.50 5.86
C TRP A 104 -14.76 8.80 6.11
N GLY A 105 -15.56 8.81 5.03
CA GLY A 105 -17.02 8.98 5.12
C GLY A 105 -17.52 10.40 5.33
N GLY A 106 -16.64 11.42 5.25
CA GLY A 106 -16.99 12.82 5.35
C GLY A 106 -15.79 13.76 5.25
N ALA A 107 -16.02 15.05 5.32
CA ALA A 107 -14.94 16.04 5.32
C ALA A 107 -14.12 15.95 6.63
N LEU A 108 -12.80 16.07 6.47
CA LEU A 108 -11.88 16.17 7.59
C LEU A 108 -11.92 17.60 8.15
N THR A 109 -12.11 17.73 9.46
CA THR A 109 -11.79 18.96 10.19
C THR A 109 -10.29 18.96 10.46
N GLU A 110 -9.60 20.03 10.10
CA GLU A 110 -8.13 20.11 10.14
C GLU A 110 -7.57 19.83 11.54
N HIS A 111 -6.77 18.77 11.65
CA HIS A 111 -6.01 18.43 12.83
C HIS A 111 -4.66 17.84 12.40
N GLY A 112 -3.58 18.63 12.45
CA GLY A 112 -2.24 18.16 12.11
C GLY A 112 -1.93 18.14 10.61
N ILE A 113 -0.97 17.30 10.22
CA ILE A 113 -0.52 17.15 8.83
C ILE A 113 -1.43 16.13 8.15
N SER A 114 -2.22 16.57 7.17
CA SER A 114 -3.22 15.72 6.53
C SER A 114 -3.24 15.86 5.02
N ALA A 115 -3.62 14.79 4.34
CA ALA A 115 -3.88 14.77 2.90
C ALA A 115 -4.93 13.70 2.56
N PRO A 116 -5.67 13.85 1.45
CA PRO A 116 -6.43 12.76 0.86
C PRO A 116 -5.54 11.55 0.61
N ASP A 117 -6.07 10.33 0.80
CA ASP A 117 -5.36 9.11 0.43
C ASP A 117 -5.16 9.11 -1.09
N PRO A 118 -3.89 9.12 -1.58
CA PRO A 118 -3.63 9.27 -3.01
C PRO A 118 -4.06 8.07 -3.85
N ARG A 119 -4.39 6.94 -3.21
CA ARG A 119 -4.77 5.70 -3.90
C ARG A 119 -6.16 5.79 -4.51
N LEU A 120 -7.15 6.24 -3.73
CA LEU A 120 -8.55 6.39 -4.17
C LEU A 120 -9.24 7.50 -3.37
N PRO A 121 -10.13 8.30 -3.99
CA PRO A 121 -10.93 9.29 -3.28
C PRO A 121 -11.79 8.68 -2.15
N GLU A 122 -12.32 7.47 -2.38
CA GLU A 122 -13.16 6.75 -1.43
C GLU A 122 -12.40 6.26 -0.20
N ALA A 123 -11.08 6.16 -0.27
CA ALA A 123 -10.23 5.79 0.86
C ALA A 123 -10.22 6.88 1.95
N GLY A 124 -10.60 8.11 1.60
CA GLY A 124 -10.65 9.21 2.54
C GLY A 124 -9.32 9.94 2.68
N SER A 125 -8.83 10.12 3.91
CA SER A 125 -7.62 10.90 4.18
C SER A 125 -6.71 10.20 5.19
N ARG A 126 -5.42 10.52 5.13
CA ARG A 126 -4.40 10.18 6.11
C ARG A 126 -4.01 11.40 6.91
N LEU A 127 -3.72 11.20 8.22
CA LEU A 127 -3.30 12.28 9.11
C LEU A 127 -2.14 11.82 9.97
N LEU A 128 -1.25 12.77 10.25
CA LEU A 128 -0.18 12.66 11.22
C LEU A 128 -0.39 13.72 12.31
N SER A 129 -0.40 13.32 13.57
CA SER A 129 -0.61 14.24 14.68
C SER A 129 0.34 13.94 15.84
N ALA A 130 0.93 14.98 16.40
CA ALA A 130 1.72 14.89 17.62
C ALA A 130 0.85 14.85 18.89
N THR A 131 -0.42 15.22 18.78
CA THR A 131 -1.39 15.12 19.87
C THR A 131 -2.41 14.04 19.59
N PRO A 132 -2.82 13.25 20.59
CA PRO A 132 -3.90 12.30 20.41
C PRO A 132 -5.19 12.98 19.92
N LEU A 133 -5.79 12.42 18.89
CA LEU A 133 -7.06 12.91 18.34
C LEU A 133 -8.23 12.08 18.87
N PRO A 134 -9.42 12.70 19.06
CA PRO A 134 -10.60 11.98 19.51
C PRO A 134 -11.08 11.01 18.43
N ALA A 135 -10.77 9.72 18.61
CA ALA A 135 -11.19 8.68 17.69
C ALA A 135 -12.72 8.52 17.69
N THR A 136 -13.31 8.39 16.51
CA THR A 136 -14.75 8.11 16.32
C THR A 136 -14.98 6.74 15.69
N ALA A 137 -13.91 6.00 15.40
CA ALA A 137 -13.90 4.65 14.86
C ALA A 137 -12.66 3.89 15.38
N LEU A 138 -12.67 2.58 15.26
CA LEU A 138 -11.58 1.71 15.63
C LEU A 138 -10.73 1.36 14.38
N GLU A 139 -9.51 0.88 14.61
CA GLU A 139 -8.64 0.36 13.52
C GLU A 139 -9.34 -0.74 12.71
N VAL A 140 -10.09 -1.63 13.36
CA VAL A 140 -10.87 -2.68 12.70
C VAL A 140 -11.94 -2.13 11.74
N ASP A 141 -12.47 -0.94 12.00
CA ASP A 141 -13.42 -0.28 11.11
C ASP A 141 -12.72 0.25 9.86
N TRP A 142 -11.48 0.76 10.02
CA TRP A 142 -10.62 1.10 8.89
C TRP A 142 -10.25 -0.15 8.08
N ASP A 143 -9.89 -1.24 8.73
CA ASP A 143 -9.55 -2.49 8.05
C ASP A 143 -10.74 -3.02 7.21
N ARG A 144 -11.95 -2.96 7.77
CA ARG A 144 -13.19 -3.29 7.05
C ARG A 144 -13.40 -2.38 5.83
N HIS A 145 -13.14 -1.09 5.99
CA HIS A 145 -13.29 -0.10 4.92
C HIS A 145 -12.28 -0.33 3.78
N ARG A 146 -10.98 -0.51 4.09
CA ARG A 146 -9.96 -0.77 3.06
C ARG A 146 -10.20 -2.07 2.30
N LEU A 147 -10.62 -3.13 3.01
CA LEU A 147 -10.96 -4.42 2.40
C LEU A 147 -12.15 -4.29 1.44
N ALA A 148 -13.16 -3.53 1.80
CA ALA A 148 -14.29 -3.25 0.92
C ALA A 148 -13.87 -2.53 -0.37
N LEU A 149 -12.85 -1.68 -0.32
CA LEU A 149 -12.25 -0.99 -1.47
C LEU A 149 -11.21 -1.84 -2.22
N GLY A 150 -10.78 -2.96 -1.66
CA GLY A 150 -9.72 -3.79 -2.22
C GLY A 150 -8.32 -3.19 -2.10
N LEU A 151 -8.08 -2.32 -1.10
CA LEU A 151 -6.79 -1.65 -0.92
C LEU A 151 -5.79 -2.54 -0.17
N PRO A 152 -4.56 -2.72 -0.68
CA PRO A 152 -3.49 -3.43 0.01
C PRO A 152 -3.02 -2.67 1.26
N ASP A 153 -2.49 -3.42 2.23
CA ASP A 153 -1.95 -2.90 3.49
C ASP A 153 -0.62 -3.58 3.85
N GLY A 154 0.46 -3.05 3.31
CA GLY A 154 1.83 -3.45 3.62
C GLY A 154 2.10 -4.95 3.59
N SER A 155 2.84 -5.44 4.57
CA SER A 155 3.25 -6.85 4.67
C SER A 155 2.09 -7.83 4.97
N ARG A 156 0.93 -7.33 5.36
CA ARG A 156 -0.29 -8.15 5.52
C ARG A 156 -0.76 -8.74 4.18
N ASP A 157 -0.53 -8.00 3.08
CA ASP A 157 -1.01 -8.37 1.74
C ASP A 157 0.12 -8.62 0.74
N LEU A 158 1.30 -8.04 0.96
CA LEU A 158 2.43 -8.07 0.05
C LEU A 158 3.61 -8.84 0.66
N GLU A 159 4.18 -9.76 -0.09
CA GLU A 159 5.36 -10.50 0.34
C GLU A 159 6.64 -9.77 -0.06
N ALA A 160 7.48 -9.45 0.94
CA ALA A 160 8.79 -8.85 0.68
C ALA A 160 9.65 -9.74 -0.25
N GLU A 161 10.34 -9.10 -1.17
CA GLU A 161 11.22 -9.72 -2.16
C GLU A 161 10.54 -10.65 -3.19
N LYS A 162 9.19 -10.77 -3.14
CA LYS A 162 8.41 -11.61 -4.06
C LYS A 162 7.39 -10.81 -4.87
N THR A 163 6.64 -9.91 -4.21
CA THR A 163 5.53 -9.20 -4.86
C THR A 163 6.02 -8.26 -5.96
N VAL A 164 5.35 -8.31 -7.09
CA VAL A 164 5.49 -7.35 -8.21
C VAL A 164 4.45 -6.25 -8.04
N LEU A 165 4.85 -4.99 -8.14
CA LEU A 165 3.96 -3.84 -7.86
C LEU A 165 2.64 -3.88 -8.65
N LEU A 166 2.69 -4.23 -9.93
CA LEU A 166 1.52 -4.22 -10.79
C LEU A 166 0.53 -5.34 -10.46
N GLU A 167 1.00 -6.46 -9.90
CA GLU A 167 0.10 -7.51 -9.37
C GLU A 167 -0.73 -7.00 -8.18
N ALA A 168 -0.18 -6.06 -7.42
CA ALA A 168 -0.81 -5.46 -6.24
C ALA A 168 -1.57 -4.13 -6.54
N GLY A 169 -1.74 -3.77 -7.81
CA GLY A 169 -2.52 -2.60 -8.21
C GLY A 169 -1.82 -1.25 -8.06
N PHE A 170 -0.48 -1.20 -7.88
CA PHE A 170 0.23 0.06 -7.70
C PHE A 170 0.11 1.02 -8.88
N ASP A 171 -0.13 0.52 -10.09
CA ASP A 171 -0.35 1.36 -11.27
C ASP A 171 -1.69 2.10 -11.19
N GLU A 172 -2.77 1.37 -10.93
CA GLU A 172 -4.12 1.92 -10.86
C GLU A 172 -4.35 2.75 -9.59
N LEU A 173 -3.66 2.39 -8.51
CA LEU A 173 -3.73 3.05 -7.20
C LEU A 173 -2.68 4.17 -7.04
N ASN A 174 -2.16 4.70 -8.14
CA ASN A 174 -1.22 5.82 -8.15
C ASN A 174 0.05 5.60 -7.32
N GLY A 175 0.54 4.37 -7.18
CA GLY A 175 1.76 4.02 -6.43
C GLY A 175 3.05 4.05 -7.27
N VAL A 176 2.95 4.32 -8.59
CA VAL A 176 4.08 4.38 -9.52
C VAL A 176 3.98 5.63 -10.37
N SER A 177 5.09 6.37 -10.50
CA SER A 177 5.22 7.42 -11.51
C SER A 177 5.94 6.89 -12.75
N TRP A 178 5.35 7.11 -13.92
CA TRP A 178 5.92 6.69 -15.20
C TRP A 178 6.77 7.77 -15.85
N THR A 179 6.85 8.97 -15.28
CA THR A 179 7.49 10.17 -15.84
C THR A 179 8.61 10.75 -14.97
N LYS A 180 8.78 10.26 -13.74
CA LYS A 180 9.72 10.82 -12.76
C LYS A 180 11.22 10.62 -13.03
N GLY A 181 11.60 9.83 -13.96
CA GLY A 181 13.00 9.41 -14.16
C GLY A 181 13.36 8.12 -13.40
N CYS A 182 14.66 7.82 -13.34
CA CYS A 182 15.16 6.54 -12.84
C CYS A 182 15.00 6.39 -11.30
N TYR A 183 14.64 5.19 -10.88
CA TYR A 183 14.64 4.77 -9.48
C TYR A 183 15.06 3.30 -9.35
N MET A 184 15.49 2.90 -8.14
CA MET A 184 15.94 1.55 -7.88
C MET A 184 14.83 0.51 -8.14
N GLY A 185 15.16 -0.51 -8.96
CA GLY A 185 14.22 -1.61 -9.24
C GLY A 185 13.16 -1.33 -10.32
N GLN A 186 13.19 -0.18 -10.99
CA GLN A 186 12.18 0.22 -11.98
C GLN A 186 12.09 -0.71 -13.19
N GLU A 187 13.18 -1.40 -13.57
CA GLU A 187 13.24 -2.18 -14.81
C GLU A 187 12.17 -3.28 -14.86
N LEU A 188 12.01 -4.04 -13.77
CA LEU A 188 10.95 -5.06 -13.69
C LEU A 188 9.56 -4.43 -13.80
N THR A 189 9.31 -3.33 -13.10
CA THR A 189 8.03 -2.63 -13.11
C THR A 189 7.68 -2.14 -14.52
N ALA A 190 8.62 -1.47 -15.18
CA ALA A 190 8.46 -0.99 -16.56
C ALA A 190 8.24 -2.15 -17.54
N ARG A 191 9.08 -3.18 -17.48
CA ARG A 191 8.95 -4.36 -18.33
C ARG A 191 7.59 -5.06 -18.15
N THR A 192 7.14 -5.19 -16.91
CA THR A 192 5.83 -5.81 -16.62
C THR A 192 4.68 -4.99 -17.21
N LYS A 193 4.74 -3.66 -17.12
CA LYS A 193 3.75 -2.75 -17.73
C LYS A 193 3.71 -2.88 -19.25
N TYR A 194 4.83 -2.61 -19.89
CA TYR A 194 4.89 -2.45 -21.35
C TYR A 194 4.77 -3.76 -22.13
N ARG A 195 5.02 -4.91 -21.48
CA ARG A 195 4.86 -6.23 -22.10
C ARG A 195 3.58 -6.95 -21.66
N GLY A 196 2.73 -6.33 -20.82
CA GLY A 196 1.49 -6.95 -20.35
C GLY A 196 1.71 -8.25 -19.57
N LEU A 197 2.78 -8.34 -18.76
CA LEU A 197 3.20 -9.59 -18.12
C LEU A 197 2.52 -9.86 -16.78
N VAL A 198 1.49 -9.10 -16.42
CA VAL A 198 0.74 -9.33 -15.16
C VAL A 198 -0.09 -10.61 -15.33
N LYS A 199 0.22 -11.63 -14.53
CA LYS A 199 -0.48 -12.92 -14.54
C LYS A 199 -1.35 -13.15 -13.32
N ARG A 200 -1.12 -12.40 -12.25
CA ARG A 200 -1.85 -12.50 -10.98
C ARG A 200 -2.30 -11.11 -10.54
N ARG A 201 -3.36 -11.07 -9.77
CA ARG A 201 -3.86 -9.83 -9.17
C ARG A 201 -4.18 -10.06 -7.71
N LEU A 202 -3.79 -9.09 -6.88
CA LEU A 202 -4.31 -8.98 -5.52
C LEU A 202 -5.73 -8.45 -5.61
N VAL A 203 -6.71 -9.29 -5.31
CA VAL A 203 -8.12 -8.98 -5.54
C VAL A 203 -8.93 -9.20 -4.27
N ARG A 204 -9.98 -8.42 -4.10
CA ARG A 204 -10.97 -8.65 -3.05
C ARG A 204 -11.70 -9.97 -3.29
N VAL A 205 -11.91 -10.73 -2.21
CA VAL A 205 -12.69 -11.96 -2.21
C VAL A 205 -13.79 -11.88 -1.15
N GLU A 206 -14.98 -12.39 -1.50
CA GLU A 206 -16.03 -12.69 -0.54
C GLU A 206 -15.84 -14.12 -0.04
N VAL A 207 -15.99 -14.30 1.27
CA VAL A 207 -15.73 -15.55 1.98
C VAL A 207 -17.04 -16.10 2.49
N SER A 208 -17.42 -17.32 2.05
CA SER A 208 -18.63 -17.99 2.54
C SER A 208 -18.23 -19.12 3.46
N GLY A 209 -18.16 -18.83 4.76
CA GLY A 209 -17.71 -19.73 5.83
C GLY A 209 -16.66 -19.12 6.74
N THR A 210 -15.80 -19.93 7.31
CA THR A 210 -14.71 -19.48 8.16
C THR A 210 -13.62 -18.81 7.33
N LEU A 211 -13.18 -17.61 7.74
CA LEU A 211 -12.11 -16.88 7.06
C LEU A 211 -10.81 -17.72 7.08
N PRO A 212 -10.24 -18.06 5.90
CA PRO A 212 -8.98 -18.81 5.87
C PRO A 212 -7.81 -17.96 6.34
N PRO A 213 -6.82 -18.53 7.04
CA PRO A 213 -5.62 -17.82 7.45
C PRO A 213 -4.83 -17.25 6.24
N PRO A 214 -4.09 -16.14 6.41
CA PRO A 214 -3.14 -15.68 5.41
C PRO A 214 -2.13 -16.77 5.02
N GLY A 215 -1.76 -16.82 3.73
CA GLY A 215 -0.85 -17.83 3.20
C GLY A 215 -1.52 -19.15 2.79
N THR A 216 -2.80 -19.35 3.07
CA THR A 216 -3.53 -20.55 2.67
C THR A 216 -3.69 -20.60 1.13
N PRO A 217 -3.36 -21.75 0.48
CA PRO A 217 -3.58 -21.91 -0.96
C PRO A 217 -5.05 -21.76 -1.35
N VAL A 218 -5.30 -21.06 -2.45
CA VAL A 218 -6.62 -20.94 -3.07
C VAL A 218 -6.65 -21.88 -4.28
N LEU A 219 -7.69 -22.71 -4.35
CA LEU A 219 -7.81 -23.78 -5.33
C LEU A 219 -9.00 -23.54 -6.27
N ARG A 220 -8.81 -23.91 -7.54
CA ARG A 220 -9.85 -24.10 -8.55
C ARG A 220 -9.80 -25.58 -8.98
N ASP A 221 -10.85 -26.34 -8.72
CA ASP A 221 -10.93 -27.77 -9.06
C ASP A 221 -9.70 -28.57 -8.58
N GLY A 222 -9.25 -28.30 -7.35
CA GLY A 222 -8.08 -28.95 -6.74
C GLY A 222 -6.72 -28.41 -7.20
N THR A 223 -6.67 -27.49 -8.16
CA THR A 223 -5.43 -26.86 -8.66
C THR A 223 -5.20 -25.51 -7.99
N GLU A 224 -3.99 -25.25 -7.49
CA GLU A 224 -3.63 -23.97 -6.88
C GLU A 224 -3.61 -22.83 -7.91
N VAL A 225 -4.45 -21.83 -7.66
CA VAL A 225 -4.58 -20.62 -8.50
C VAL A 225 -4.21 -19.34 -7.74
N GLY A 226 -3.85 -19.43 -6.47
CA GLY A 226 -3.47 -18.27 -5.68
C GLY A 226 -3.29 -18.54 -4.20
N THR A 227 -3.24 -17.45 -3.43
CA THR A 227 -2.97 -17.51 -1.99
C THR A 227 -3.79 -16.45 -1.26
N MET A 228 -4.44 -16.83 -0.16
CA MET A 228 -5.15 -15.91 0.72
C MET A 228 -4.17 -14.94 1.37
N ARG A 229 -4.57 -13.69 1.49
CA ARG A 229 -3.87 -12.61 2.19
C ARG A 229 -4.67 -12.16 3.40
N SER A 230 -4.66 -10.89 3.73
CA SER A 230 -5.45 -10.39 4.86
C SER A 230 -6.95 -10.55 4.65
N GLY A 231 -7.68 -10.61 5.75
CA GLY A 231 -9.14 -10.64 5.72
C GLY A 231 -9.74 -10.30 7.07
N LEU A 232 -11.02 -9.95 7.04
CA LEU A 232 -11.83 -9.64 8.21
C LEU A 232 -13.29 -10.01 7.90
N ASP A 233 -13.96 -10.64 8.86
CA ASP A 233 -15.35 -11.10 8.71
C ASP A 233 -15.51 -12.02 7.46
N GLN A 234 -16.32 -11.62 6.49
CA GLN A 234 -16.55 -12.34 5.24
C GLN A 234 -15.91 -11.65 4.03
N SER A 235 -14.88 -10.85 4.25
CA SER A 235 -14.15 -10.16 3.17
C SER A 235 -12.65 -10.31 3.36
N GLY A 236 -11.92 -10.47 2.26
CA GLY A 236 -10.46 -10.53 2.31
C GLY A 236 -9.83 -10.12 1.00
N LEU A 237 -8.51 -10.17 0.97
CA LEU A 237 -7.69 -10.05 -0.22
C LEU A 237 -7.02 -11.39 -0.50
N ALA A 238 -6.92 -11.75 -1.77
CA ALA A 238 -6.19 -12.93 -2.23
C ALA A 238 -5.38 -12.58 -3.48
N LEU A 239 -4.16 -13.09 -3.57
CA LEU A 239 -3.35 -13.01 -4.78
C LEU A 239 -3.75 -14.17 -5.69
N LEU A 240 -4.49 -13.88 -6.76
CA LEU A 240 -5.07 -14.88 -7.65
C LEU A 240 -4.54 -14.77 -9.08
N ARG A 241 -4.47 -15.87 -9.80
CA ARG A 241 -4.28 -15.87 -11.26
C ARG A 241 -5.45 -15.17 -11.93
N ILE A 242 -5.18 -14.34 -12.94
CA ILE A 242 -6.22 -13.58 -13.66
C ILE A 242 -7.27 -14.51 -14.27
N GLU A 243 -6.85 -15.64 -14.79
CA GLU A 243 -7.73 -16.66 -15.39
C GLU A 243 -8.73 -17.31 -14.42
N ALA A 244 -8.56 -17.10 -13.10
CA ALA A 244 -9.44 -17.65 -12.06
C ALA A 244 -10.39 -16.59 -11.44
N LEU A 245 -10.37 -15.35 -11.92
CA LEU A 245 -11.13 -14.26 -11.31
C LEU A 245 -12.64 -14.34 -11.55
N GLY A 246 -13.09 -15.12 -12.54
CA GLY A 246 -14.50 -15.37 -12.83
C GLY A 246 -15.09 -16.59 -12.14
N ASP A 247 -14.28 -17.37 -11.44
CA ASP A 247 -14.66 -18.68 -10.92
C ASP A 247 -15.02 -18.65 -9.45
N THR A 248 -15.77 -19.66 -9.01
CA THR A 248 -15.93 -19.98 -7.59
C THR A 248 -14.72 -20.81 -7.15
N LEU A 249 -14.03 -20.35 -6.12
CA LEU A 249 -12.78 -20.94 -5.64
C LEU A 249 -12.97 -21.57 -4.26
N THR A 250 -12.05 -22.42 -3.86
CA THR A 250 -12.02 -23.01 -2.52
C THR A 250 -10.71 -22.68 -1.79
N CYS A 251 -10.77 -22.49 -0.48
CA CYS A 251 -9.61 -22.22 0.36
C CYS A 251 -9.86 -22.84 1.73
N ASN A 252 -9.11 -23.87 2.08
CA ASN A 252 -9.28 -24.61 3.34
C ASN A 252 -10.74 -25.03 3.63
N GLY A 253 -11.44 -25.54 2.62
CA GLY A 253 -12.85 -25.96 2.74
C GLY A 253 -13.87 -24.83 2.72
N THR A 254 -13.43 -23.58 2.64
CA THR A 254 -14.29 -22.40 2.52
C THR A 254 -14.40 -21.95 1.08
N THR A 255 -15.59 -21.49 0.69
CA THR A 255 -15.82 -20.94 -0.66
C THR A 255 -15.37 -19.49 -0.73
N LEU A 256 -14.58 -19.16 -1.75
CA LEU A 256 -14.16 -17.81 -2.09
C LEU A 256 -14.75 -17.38 -3.44
N MET A 257 -15.27 -16.15 -3.47
CA MET A 257 -15.75 -15.53 -4.70
C MET A 257 -14.95 -14.25 -4.98
N PRO A 258 -14.12 -14.22 -6.04
CA PRO A 258 -13.39 -13.02 -6.42
C PRO A 258 -14.35 -11.87 -6.75
N ARG A 259 -14.03 -10.67 -6.29
CA ARG A 259 -14.76 -9.42 -6.53
C ARG A 259 -13.76 -8.33 -6.93
N PRO A 260 -13.31 -8.32 -8.18
CA PRO A 260 -12.42 -7.28 -8.66
C PRO A 260 -13.02 -5.89 -8.41
N PRO A 261 -12.32 -4.99 -7.72
CA PRO A 261 -12.83 -3.66 -7.46
C PRO A 261 -12.89 -2.83 -8.75
N ALA A 262 -13.76 -1.84 -8.81
CA ALA A 262 -14.00 -1.02 -10.01
C ALA A 262 -12.76 -0.29 -10.55
N TRP A 263 -11.79 0.03 -9.68
CA TRP A 263 -10.54 0.67 -10.08
C TRP A 263 -9.56 -0.29 -10.78
N MET A 264 -9.74 -1.61 -10.66
CA MET A 264 -8.82 -2.62 -11.20
C MET A 264 -9.04 -2.78 -12.70
N ARG A 265 -7.98 -2.58 -13.47
CA ARG A 265 -7.97 -2.86 -14.91
C ARG A 265 -7.51 -4.29 -15.14
N LEU A 266 -8.38 -5.11 -15.68
CA LEU A 266 -8.03 -6.46 -16.12
C LEU A 266 -7.68 -6.42 -17.60
N PRO A 267 -6.73 -7.25 -18.08
CA PRO A 267 -6.54 -7.45 -19.51
C PRO A 267 -7.85 -7.95 -20.13
N ASP A 268 -8.15 -7.52 -21.35
CA ASP A 268 -9.25 -8.10 -22.12
C ASP A 268 -9.02 -9.61 -22.18
N MET A 269 -9.93 -10.37 -21.58
CA MET A 269 -9.91 -11.81 -21.71
C MET A 269 -10.24 -12.11 -23.17
N VAL A 270 -9.21 -12.41 -23.96
CA VAL A 270 -9.40 -12.92 -25.32
C VAL A 270 -10.15 -14.23 -25.18
N SER A 271 -11.44 -14.20 -25.52
CA SER A 271 -12.35 -15.35 -25.58
C SER A 271 -11.93 -16.32 -26.68
#